data_541c4023f86a8a97450d408a100a696f
#
_entry.id   541c4023f86a8a97450d408a100a696f
#
_cell.length_a   1.000
_cell.length_b   1.000
_cell.length_c   1.000
_cell.angle_alpha   90.00
_cell.angle_beta   90.00
_cell.angle_gamma   90.00
#
_symmetry.space_group_name_H-M   'P 1'
#
loop_
_entity.id
_entity.type
_entity.pdbx_description
1 polymer ?
#
loop_
_entity_poly.entity_id
_entity_poly.type
_entity_poly.pdbx_seq_one_letter_code
_entity_poly.pdbx_strand_id
1 'polypeptide(L)'
;MDHELTEGDKQVLSDVEQYGVHIVHVLADGNLPGFGFSIGLYKNFRHPEIIIVGLQQELIHSIINDMAEEIKKGDMYFPYSYSPDILEGFECYFTPVEKSHYKDYLGYAHWFYKGDDFPVLQCIYPTVKGVYPWQDNWPERLKKTQPILGPVNK
;
A
#
# COMPACT_ATOMS: atom_id res chain seq x y z
N MET A 1 -19.92 -22.58 4.45
CA MET A 1 -20.92 -22.01 3.54
C MET A 1 -20.25 -21.11 2.53
N ASP A 2 -20.46 -21.39 1.26
CA ASP A 2 -19.82 -20.58 0.25
C ASP A 2 -20.46 -19.21 0.15
N HIS A 3 -19.63 -18.22 0.09
CA HIS A 3 -20.02 -16.84 -0.01
C HIS A 3 -20.26 -16.49 -1.48
N GLU A 4 -21.43 -15.99 -1.79
CA GLU A 4 -21.71 -15.58 -3.15
C GLU A 4 -20.86 -14.34 -3.49
N LEU A 5 -20.15 -14.41 -4.62
CA LEU A 5 -19.26 -13.34 -5.02
C LEU A 5 -20.04 -12.13 -5.53
N THR A 6 -19.66 -10.94 -5.04
CA THR A 6 -20.19 -9.68 -5.55
C THR A 6 -19.52 -9.34 -6.87
N GLU A 7 -20.04 -8.36 -7.59
CA GLU A 7 -19.40 -7.87 -8.82
C GLU A 7 -18.00 -7.32 -8.52
N GLY A 8 -17.83 -6.65 -7.37
CA GLY A 8 -16.52 -6.18 -6.94
C GLY A 8 -15.54 -7.33 -6.70
N ASP A 9 -16.01 -8.41 -6.09
CA ASP A 9 -15.18 -9.59 -5.84
C ASP A 9 -14.72 -10.20 -7.17
N LYS A 10 -15.63 -10.31 -8.13
CA LYS A 10 -15.31 -10.86 -9.45
C LYS A 10 -14.29 -9.98 -10.18
N GLN A 11 -14.39 -8.67 -10.01
CA GLN A 11 -13.45 -7.74 -10.62
C GLN A 11 -12.05 -7.91 -10.06
N VAL A 12 -11.93 -8.09 -8.73
CA VAL A 12 -10.64 -8.37 -8.08
C VAL A 12 -10.01 -9.63 -8.68
N LEU A 13 -10.78 -10.72 -8.73
CA LEU A 13 -10.28 -12.01 -9.23
C LEU A 13 -9.87 -11.89 -10.70
N SER A 14 -10.68 -11.23 -11.52
CA SER A 14 -10.40 -11.03 -12.94
C SER A 14 -9.13 -10.21 -13.15
N ASP A 15 -8.99 -9.10 -12.42
CA ASP A 15 -7.81 -8.21 -12.57
C ASP A 15 -6.53 -8.93 -12.16
N VAL A 16 -6.57 -9.68 -11.06
CA VAL A 16 -5.38 -10.42 -10.60
C VAL A 16 -5.00 -11.48 -11.62
N GLU A 17 -5.97 -12.18 -12.20
CA GLU A 17 -5.70 -13.19 -13.22
C GLU A 17 -5.19 -12.57 -14.51
N GLN A 18 -5.82 -11.49 -14.98
CA GLN A 18 -5.53 -10.86 -16.26
C GLN A 18 -4.31 -9.96 -16.25
N TYR A 19 -4.17 -9.15 -15.20
CA TYR A 19 -3.14 -8.11 -15.13
C TYR A 19 -2.10 -8.36 -14.06
N GLY A 20 -2.31 -9.36 -13.22
CA GLY A 20 -1.40 -9.69 -12.14
C GLY A 20 -1.66 -8.96 -10.84
N VAL A 21 -2.47 -7.90 -10.86
CA VAL A 21 -2.72 -7.06 -9.70
C VAL A 21 -4.08 -6.37 -9.81
N HIS A 22 -4.71 -6.16 -8.66
CA HIS A 22 -5.87 -5.28 -8.51
C HIS A 22 -5.52 -4.24 -7.43
N ILE A 23 -5.94 -3.01 -7.62
CA ILE A 23 -5.69 -1.93 -6.67
C ILE A 23 -7.00 -1.56 -5.97
N VAL A 24 -7.02 -1.68 -4.65
CA VAL A 24 -8.19 -1.33 -3.82
C VAL A 24 -8.03 0.09 -3.32
N HIS A 25 -9.12 0.87 -3.37
CA HIS A 25 -9.16 2.23 -2.84
C HIS A 25 -10.18 2.33 -1.72
N VAL A 26 -9.79 2.93 -0.61
CA VAL A 26 -10.66 3.22 0.51
C VAL A 26 -10.65 4.72 0.74
N LEU A 27 -11.83 5.34 0.61
CA LEU A 27 -11.96 6.79 0.72
C LEU A 27 -11.80 7.25 2.17
N ALA A 28 -11.31 8.48 2.34
CA ALA A 28 -11.22 9.09 3.66
C ALA A 28 -12.60 9.12 4.33
N ASP A 29 -12.63 8.87 5.64
CA ASP A 29 -13.85 8.83 6.42
C ASP A 29 -13.64 9.51 7.76
N GLY A 30 -14.26 10.68 7.95
CA GLY A 30 -14.09 11.47 9.15
C GLY A 30 -12.65 11.87 9.37
N ASN A 31 -12.06 11.40 10.48
CA ASN A 31 -10.67 11.68 10.81
C ASN A 31 -9.70 10.65 10.23
N LEU A 32 -10.22 9.65 9.53
CA LEU A 32 -9.38 8.59 8.94
C LEU A 32 -8.97 8.98 7.52
N PRO A 33 -7.67 8.96 7.21
CA PRO A 33 -7.22 9.26 5.84
C PRO A 33 -7.60 8.15 4.88
N GLY A 34 -7.74 8.50 3.61
CA GLY A 34 -7.93 7.51 2.56
C GLY A 34 -6.64 6.74 2.30
N PHE A 35 -6.77 5.56 1.73
CA PHE A 35 -5.60 4.74 1.40
C PHE A 35 -5.92 3.83 0.23
N GLY A 36 -4.86 3.25 -0.33
CA GLY A 36 -5.00 2.26 -1.39
C GLY A 36 -3.94 1.18 -1.23
N PHE A 37 -4.25 -0.02 -1.69
CA PHE A 37 -3.30 -1.13 -1.62
C PHE A 37 -3.50 -2.11 -2.77
N SER A 38 -2.47 -2.90 -3.03
CA SER A 38 -2.48 -3.91 -4.08
C SER A 38 -2.97 -5.25 -3.57
N ILE A 39 -3.56 -6.03 -4.47
CA ILE A 39 -3.85 -7.46 -4.27
C ILE A 39 -3.31 -8.19 -5.49
N GLY A 40 -2.55 -9.23 -5.28
CA GLY A 40 -2.03 -10.07 -6.35
C GLY A 40 -0.52 -10.07 -6.50
N LEU A 41 0.17 -9.05 -6.00
CA LEU A 41 1.63 -8.99 -6.12
C LEU A 41 2.29 -10.17 -5.43
N TYR A 42 1.82 -10.55 -4.27
CA TYR A 42 2.37 -11.68 -3.53
C TYR A 42 2.07 -12.99 -4.24
N LYS A 43 0.82 -13.18 -4.67
CA LYS A 43 0.42 -14.41 -5.37
C LYS A 43 1.21 -14.61 -6.66
N ASN A 44 1.31 -13.57 -7.48
CA ASN A 44 1.84 -13.69 -8.84
C ASN A 44 3.35 -13.47 -8.95
N PHE A 45 3.93 -12.66 -8.08
CA PHE A 45 5.33 -12.26 -8.21
C PHE A 45 6.16 -12.51 -6.95
N ARG A 46 5.54 -13.05 -5.90
CA ARG A 46 6.20 -13.29 -4.60
C ARG A 46 6.77 -12.01 -4.01
N HIS A 47 6.15 -10.88 -4.33
CA HIS A 47 6.51 -9.58 -3.81
C HIS A 47 5.49 -9.16 -2.77
N PRO A 48 5.89 -8.50 -1.66
CA PRO A 48 4.90 -7.98 -0.70
C PRO A 48 3.87 -7.10 -1.39
N GLU A 49 2.65 -7.10 -0.88
CA GLU A 49 1.67 -6.12 -1.32
C GLU A 49 2.12 -4.73 -0.88
N ILE A 50 1.62 -3.70 -1.55
CA ILE A 50 1.99 -2.31 -1.29
C ILE A 50 0.77 -1.55 -0.80
N ILE A 51 0.91 -0.77 0.28
CA ILE A 51 -0.13 0.15 0.75
C ILE A 51 0.43 1.57 0.83
N ILE A 52 -0.39 2.55 0.44
CA ILE A 52 -0.07 3.97 0.54
C ILE A 52 -1.24 4.66 1.24
N VAL A 53 -0.95 5.48 2.24
CA VAL A 53 -1.96 6.15 3.05
C VAL A 53 -1.81 7.66 2.91
N GLY A 54 -2.94 8.37 2.69
CA GLY A 54 -2.96 9.82 2.82
C GLY A 54 -2.82 10.64 1.56
N LEU A 55 -2.56 10.01 0.42
CA LEU A 55 -2.52 10.72 -0.86
C LEU A 55 -3.89 10.63 -1.55
N GLN A 56 -4.08 11.44 -2.59
CA GLN A 56 -5.30 11.37 -3.39
C GLN A 56 -5.40 10.02 -4.11
N GLN A 57 -6.61 9.56 -4.29
CA GLN A 57 -6.88 8.24 -4.86
C GLN A 57 -6.20 8.04 -6.22
N GLU A 58 -6.31 9.01 -7.10
CA GLU A 58 -5.73 8.91 -8.45
C GLU A 58 -4.20 8.78 -8.39
N LEU A 59 -3.58 9.49 -7.46
CA LEU A 59 -2.12 9.43 -7.30
C LEU A 59 -1.69 8.09 -6.72
N ILE A 60 -2.41 7.60 -5.71
CA ILE A 60 -2.15 6.27 -5.14
C ILE A 60 -2.24 5.20 -6.24
N HIS A 61 -3.30 5.27 -7.04
CA HIS A 61 -3.51 4.31 -8.13
C HIS A 61 -2.34 4.32 -9.11
N SER A 62 -1.93 5.51 -9.54
CA SER A 62 -0.83 5.68 -10.47
C SER A 62 0.49 5.14 -9.90
N ILE A 63 0.78 5.47 -8.64
CA ILE A 63 2.02 5.03 -8.00
C ILE A 63 2.07 3.51 -7.87
N ILE A 64 1.00 2.90 -7.36
CA ILE A 64 0.97 1.44 -7.17
C ILE A 64 1.03 0.73 -8.52
N ASN A 65 0.32 1.27 -9.52
CA ASN A 65 0.35 0.68 -10.86
C ASN A 65 1.76 0.70 -11.46
N ASP A 66 2.46 1.82 -11.32
CA ASP A 66 3.83 1.95 -11.82
C ASP A 66 4.78 1.00 -11.07
N MET A 67 4.62 0.89 -9.75
CA MET A 67 5.41 -0.07 -8.97
C MET A 67 5.13 -1.50 -9.40
N ALA A 68 3.87 -1.83 -9.65
CA ALA A 68 3.49 -3.17 -10.12
C ALA A 68 4.14 -3.49 -11.47
N GLU A 69 4.20 -2.52 -12.39
CA GLU A 69 4.87 -2.73 -13.68
C GLU A 69 6.36 -3.01 -13.50
N GLU A 70 7.03 -2.31 -12.57
CA GLU A 70 8.44 -2.59 -12.28
C GLU A 70 8.62 -3.97 -11.64
N ILE A 71 7.71 -4.36 -10.74
CA ILE A 71 7.75 -5.68 -10.12
C ILE A 71 7.58 -6.79 -11.16
N LYS A 72 6.69 -6.58 -12.13
CA LYS A 72 6.50 -7.54 -13.24
C LYS A 72 7.77 -7.73 -14.06
N LYS A 73 8.63 -6.70 -14.13
CA LYS A 73 9.90 -6.75 -14.84
C LYS A 73 11.02 -7.38 -14.02
N GLY A 74 10.75 -7.69 -12.75
CA GLY A 74 11.72 -8.33 -11.88
C GLY A 74 12.31 -7.45 -10.81
N ASP A 75 11.92 -6.18 -10.75
CA ASP A 75 12.38 -5.29 -9.69
C ASP A 75 11.72 -5.65 -8.36
N MET A 76 12.38 -5.31 -7.27
CA MET A 76 11.87 -5.55 -5.93
C MET A 76 12.06 -4.31 -5.07
N TYR A 77 11.08 -4.07 -4.17
CA TYR A 77 11.18 -3.05 -3.13
C TYR A 77 11.37 -3.78 -1.80
N PHE A 78 12.25 -3.26 -0.96
CA PHE A 78 12.68 -3.96 0.25
C PHE A 78 12.30 -3.20 1.51
N PRO A 79 11.99 -3.92 2.62
CA PRO A 79 11.74 -3.25 3.89
C PRO A 79 12.97 -2.49 4.36
N TYR A 80 12.72 -1.38 5.05
CA TYR A 80 13.76 -0.52 5.63
C TYR A 80 14.70 0.08 4.59
N SER A 81 14.18 0.35 3.39
CA SER A 81 14.97 0.94 2.32
C SER A 81 14.26 2.17 1.73
N TYR A 82 15.05 3.02 1.07
CA TYR A 82 14.56 4.21 0.38
C TYR A 82 14.59 3.98 -1.13
N SER A 83 13.64 4.59 -1.83
CA SER A 83 13.62 4.55 -3.29
C SER A 83 13.29 5.94 -3.84
N PRO A 84 14.14 6.49 -4.72
CA PRO A 84 13.90 7.81 -5.32
C PRO A 84 13.01 7.78 -6.56
N ASP A 85 12.67 6.59 -7.07
CA ASP A 85 12.04 6.44 -8.38
C ASP A 85 10.52 6.32 -8.35
N ILE A 86 9.90 6.38 -7.17
CA ILE A 86 8.47 6.13 -7.01
C ILE A 86 7.66 7.39 -7.21
N LEU A 87 8.08 8.49 -6.60
CA LEU A 87 7.40 9.78 -6.64
C LEU A 87 8.45 10.83 -6.98
N GLU A 88 8.32 11.45 -8.15
CA GLU A 88 9.32 12.39 -8.64
C GLU A 88 9.62 13.48 -7.63
N GLY A 89 10.91 13.67 -7.34
CA GLY A 89 11.38 14.67 -6.38
C GLY A 89 11.33 14.21 -4.93
N PHE A 90 10.94 12.96 -4.66
CA PHE A 90 10.82 12.44 -3.30
C PHE A 90 11.47 11.09 -3.17
N GLU A 91 12.05 10.83 -2.00
CA GLU A 91 12.57 9.51 -1.66
C GLU A 91 11.58 8.83 -0.73
N CYS A 92 10.92 7.78 -1.21
CA CYS A 92 9.94 7.03 -0.42
C CYS A 92 10.64 5.96 0.41
N TYR A 93 10.13 5.73 1.62
CA TYR A 93 10.68 4.74 2.55
C TYR A 93 9.69 3.59 2.71
N PHE A 94 10.19 2.35 2.82
CA PHE A 94 9.35 1.17 2.99
C PHE A 94 9.48 0.57 4.37
N THR A 95 8.33 0.30 5.02
CA THR A 95 8.32 -0.45 6.27
C THR A 95 7.33 -1.62 6.15
N PRO A 96 7.66 -2.79 6.72
CA PRO A 96 6.69 -3.88 6.73
C PRO A 96 5.52 -3.52 7.65
N VAL A 97 4.30 -3.77 7.16
CA VAL A 97 3.09 -3.50 7.94
C VAL A 97 2.93 -4.57 9.01
N GLU A 98 2.68 -4.16 10.26
CA GLU A 98 2.44 -5.10 11.34
C GLU A 98 1.10 -5.79 11.19
N LYS A 99 1.04 -7.07 11.54
CA LYS A 99 -0.18 -7.87 11.41
C LYS A 99 -1.36 -7.28 12.18
N SER A 100 -1.10 -6.56 13.26
CA SER A 100 -2.16 -5.93 14.05
C SER A 100 -2.97 -4.91 13.27
N HIS A 101 -2.43 -4.38 12.17
CA HIS A 101 -3.11 -3.41 11.31
C HIS A 101 -3.88 -4.05 10.16
N TYR A 102 -3.71 -5.34 9.91
CA TYR A 102 -4.32 -5.99 8.74
C TYR A 102 -5.86 -5.90 8.76
N LYS A 103 -6.48 -6.11 9.90
CA LYS A 103 -7.94 -6.07 9.99
C LYS A 103 -8.54 -4.69 9.68
N ASP A 104 -7.80 -3.63 9.98
CA ASP A 104 -8.29 -2.27 9.78
C ASP A 104 -8.02 -1.74 8.37
N TYR A 105 -6.96 -2.22 7.72
CA TYR A 105 -6.52 -1.69 6.42
C TYR A 105 -6.63 -2.69 5.29
N LEU A 106 -6.50 -3.97 5.56
CA LEU A 106 -6.28 -4.97 4.53
C LEU A 106 -7.37 -6.06 4.49
N GLY A 107 -8.58 -5.69 4.88
CA GLY A 107 -9.70 -6.64 4.95
C GLY A 107 -9.97 -7.35 3.62
N TYR A 108 -9.90 -6.61 2.51
CA TYR A 108 -10.16 -7.20 1.19
C TYR A 108 -9.03 -8.15 0.77
N ALA A 109 -7.79 -7.82 1.12
CA ALA A 109 -6.67 -8.73 0.87
C ALA A 109 -6.77 -9.98 1.75
N HIS A 110 -7.21 -9.82 3.00
CA HIS A 110 -7.48 -10.95 3.89
C HIS A 110 -8.48 -11.92 3.25
N TRP A 111 -9.55 -11.38 2.69
CA TRP A 111 -10.53 -12.19 1.96
C TRP A 111 -9.89 -12.93 0.79
N PHE A 112 -9.09 -12.22 -0.02
CA PHE A 112 -8.46 -12.80 -1.19
C PHE A 112 -7.48 -13.92 -0.85
N TYR A 113 -6.65 -13.72 0.17
CA TYR A 113 -5.65 -14.69 0.60
C TYR A 113 -6.18 -15.72 1.60
N LYS A 114 -7.43 -15.56 2.04
CA LYS A 114 -8.06 -16.45 3.04
C LYS A 114 -7.29 -16.46 4.36
N GLY A 115 -6.85 -15.31 4.78
CA GLY A 115 -6.09 -15.12 6.02
C GLY A 115 -5.11 -13.99 5.89
N ASP A 116 -4.24 -13.86 6.90
CA ASP A 116 -3.26 -12.79 6.98
C ASP A 116 -1.84 -13.23 6.61
N ASP A 117 -1.71 -14.40 6.00
CA ASP A 117 -0.40 -14.97 5.67
C ASP A 117 0.12 -14.43 4.34
N PHE A 118 0.30 -13.14 4.30
CA PHE A 118 0.91 -12.43 3.18
C PHE A 118 1.61 -11.19 3.71
N PRO A 119 2.78 -10.83 3.16
CA PRO A 119 3.51 -9.63 3.59
C PRO A 119 2.98 -8.38 2.91
N VAL A 120 3.11 -7.23 3.59
CA VAL A 120 2.73 -5.93 3.05
C VAL A 120 3.81 -4.91 3.40
N LEU A 121 4.18 -4.06 2.45
CA LEU A 121 5.04 -2.91 2.67
C LEU A 121 4.21 -1.64 2.57
N GLN A 122 4.39 -0.75 3.55
CA GLN A 122 3.86 0.60 3.44
C GLN A 122 4.88 1.48 2.73
N CYS A 123 4.44 2.15 1.69
CA CYS A 123 5.25 3.13 0.98
C CYS A 123 5.03 4.49 1.64
N ILE A 124 6.05 4.99 2.33
CA ILE A 124 5.97 6.23 3.11
C ILE A 124 6.68 7.34 2.36
N TYR A 125 5.97 8.46 2.17
CA TYR A 125 6.50 9.61 1.44
C TYR A 125 6.78 10.77 2.41
N PRO A 126 7.80 11.59 2.13
CA PRO A 126 8.09 12.75 2.95
C PRO A 126 7.30 13.97 2.51
N THR A 127 7.43 15.07 3.25
CA THR A 127 6.96 16.38 2.80
C THR A 127 7.83 16.87 1.63
N VAL A 128 7.40 17.96 0.99
CA VAL A 128 8.18 18.60 -0.09
C VAL A 128 9.58 19.02 0.37
N LYS A 129 9.75 19.22 1.69
CA LYS A 129 11.04 19.57 2.27
C LYS A 129 11.85 18.37 2.74
N GLY A 130 11.36 17.16 2.47
CA GLY A 130 12.07 15.94 2.83
C GLY A 130 11.90 15.49 4.28
N VAL A 131 10.84 15.94 4.95
CA VAL A 131 10.57 15.58 6.35
C VAL A 131 9.64 14.34 6.34
N TYR A 132 10.01 13.33 7.12
CA TYR A 132 9.22 12.10 7.24
C TYR A 132 8.36 12.11 8.51
N PRO A 133 7.25 11.32 8.53
CA PRO A 133 6.29 11.35 9.64
C PRO A 133 6.86 11.07 11.02
N TRP A 134 7.97 10.37 11.13
CA TRP A 134 8.58 10.02 12.43
C TRP A 134 9.57 11.07 12.93
N GLN A 135 9.83 12.13 12.15
CA GLN A 135 10.79 13.15 12.53
C GLN A 135 10.13 14.25 13.38
N ASP A 136 10.91 14.82 14.29
CA ASP A 136 10.39 15.82 15.23
C ASP A 136 9.81 17.06 14.53
N ASN A 137 10.35 17.41 13.37
CA ASN A 137 9.87 18.56 12.60
C ASN A 137 8.74 18.25 11.62
N TRP A 138 8.12 17.07 11.74
CA TRP A 138 6.91 16.75 10.97
C TRP A 138 5.84 17.79 11.29
N PRO A 139 5.24 18.44 10.28
CA PRO A 139 4.25 19.49 10.52
C PRO A 139 3.05 19.02 11.31
N GLU A 140 2.63 19.82 12.31
CA GLU A 140 1.50 19.48 13.15
C GLU A 140 0.21 19.27 12.34
N ARG A 141 0.00 20.08 11.28
CA ARG A 141 -1.17 19.96 10.43
C ARG A 141 -1.25 18.62 9.70
N LEU A 142 -0.13 17.90 9.58
CA LEU A 142 -0.07 16.62 8.88
C LEU A 142 -0.07 15.41 9.83
N LYS A 143 -0.24 15.64 11.13
CA LYS A 143 -0.05 14.62 12.16
C LYS A 143 -0.89 13.35 11.95
N LYS A 144 -2.10 13.50 11.39
CA LYS A 144 -3.02 12.38 11.19
C LYS A 144 -3.17 11.97 9.73
N THR A 145 -2.37 12.53 8.84
CA THR A 145 -2.55 12.27 7.40
C THR A 145 -1.89 10.99 6.93
N GLN A 146 -0.78 10.61 7.59
CA GLN A 146 -0.03 9.44 7.16
C GLN A 146 0.40 8.62 8.38
N PRO A 147 -0.51 7.81 8.94
CA PRO A 147 -0.13 6.91 10.04
C PRO A 147 0.88 5.88 9.57
N ILE A 148 1.84 5.56 10.43
CA ILE A 148 2.86 4.58 10.14
C ILE A 148 2.41 3.23 10.69
N LEU A 149 2.35 2.22 9.84
CA LEU A 149 1.76 0.93 10.16
C LEU A 149 2.79 -0.14 10.54
N GLY A 150 4.02 0.25 10.67
CA GLY A 150 5.08 -0.68 11.05
C GLY A 150 6.28 0.04 11.64
N PRO A 151 7.32 -0.71 12.02
CA PRO A 151 8.52 -0.11 12.61
C PRO A 151 9.32 0.69 11.60
N VAL A 152 10.00 1.74 12.05
CA VAL A 152 10.91 2.49 11.19
C VAL A 152 12.32 2.36 11.76
N ASN A 153 13.25 2.12 10.85
CA ASN A 153 14.67 2.00 11.20
C ASN A 153 15.30 3.37 10.98
N LYS A 154 15.34 4.14 12.06
CA LYS A 154 15.83 5.52 12.02
C LYS A 154 17.33 5.61 11.79
#